data_8331d236b45a0837c7e0f13971134b41
#
_entry.id   8331d236b45a0837c7e0f13971134b41
#
_cell.length_a   1.000
_cell.length_b   1.000
_cell.length_c   1.000
_cell.angle_alpha   90.00
_cell.angle_beta   90.00
_cell.angle_gamma   90.00
#
_symmetry.space_group_name_H-M   'P 1'
#
loop_
_entity.id
_entity.type
_entity.pdbx_description
1 polymer ?
#
loop_
_entity_poly.entity_id
_entity_poly.type
_entity_poly.pdbx_seq_one_letter_code
_entity_poly.pdbx_strand_id
1 'polypeptide(L)'
;MSERRFSVVVCAYTADRWDDILAAVASVRRQTLPALETLLVVDHNAALGRRLEEEYGDGAPGARVRVLANAGPRGLSAGRNTGIAAARGEFVAFLDDDAVAEPDWLRFLAQGYDDPAVQAVGGRTLPAWASGRRPAWFPEEFDWVVGCTYRGLPAGRVRVRNVLGGNASFRRSAFDAAGGFATGIGRDGGRRPLGGEETELCIRLARAVPGAVLLVDDRAVIHHKVPPGRERFAYFRTRAYAEGLSKALVARSVGAGRGLETERRYTTRVLPAGVARGLRDFVLARPGGAGRACAIVTGVAAAAGGYARGALRARGGAPPVRVRAGPRGGAGRRGGGGGGSRPGPG
;
A
#
# COMPACT_ATOMS: atom_id res chain seq x y z
N MET A 1 -23.00 -17.37 -8.19
CA MET A 1 -21.76 -16.78 -7.68
C MET A 1 -22.16 -15.62 -6.80
N SER A 2 -21.84 -15.64 -5.49
CA SER A 2 -22.11 -14.51 -4.60
C SER A 2 -21.38 -13.28 -5.15
N GLU A 3 -22.09 -12.17 -5.26
CA GLU A 3 -21.54 -10.90 -5.74
C GLU A 3 -20.45 -10.44 -4.78
N ARG A 4 -19.20 -10.41 -5.23
CA ARG A 4 -18.04 -10.03 -4.41
C ARG A 4 -18.09 -8.54 -4.10
N ARG A 5 -18.32 -8.19 -2.84
CA ARG A 5 -18.53 -6.82 -2.39
C ARG A 5 -17.24 -6.20 -1.87
N PHE A 6 -16.78 -5.15 -2.53
CA PHE A 6 -15.59 -4.37 -2.16
C PHE A 6 -15.96 -3.07 -1.46
N SER A 7 -15.33 -2.79 -0.30
CA SER A 7 -15.16 -1.43 0.21
C SER A 7 -13.83 -0.90 -0.30
N VAL A 8 -13.83 0.23 -1.02
CA VAL A 8 -12.60 0.86 -1.49
C VAL A 8 -12.21 1.97 -0.53
N VAL A 9 -11.00 1.91 0.01
CA VAL A 9 -10.46 2.91 0.95
C VAL A 9 -9.48 3.81 0.20
N VAL A 10 -9.74 5.12 0.24
CA VAL A 10 -8.86 6.17 -0.26
C VAL A 10 -8.49 7.06 0.92
N CYS A 11 -7.19 7.23 1.20
CA CYS A 11 -6.72 8.07 2.30
C CYS A 11 -6.18 9.40 1.74
N ALA A 12 -6.72 10.53 2.22
CA ALA A 12 -6.34 11.88 1.81
C ALA A 12 -5.88 12.72 3.01
N TYR A 13 -4.92 13.64 2.80
CA TYR A 13 -4.36 14.45 3.89
C TYR A 13 -4.18 15.95 3.54
N THR A 14 -4.18 16.31 2.26
CA THR A 14 -3.95 17.69 1.79
C THR A 14 -4.91 18.08 0.68
N ALA A 15 -5.35 19.34 0.71
CA ALA A 15 -6.16 19.93 -0.35
C ALA A 15 -5.37 20.20 -1.65
N ASP A 16 -4.04 20.19 -1.62
CA ASP A 16 -3.18 20.34 -2.81
C ASP A 16 -3.41 19.23 -3.85
N ARG A 17 -4.02 18.12 -3.41
CA ARG A 17 -4.38 16.97 -4.25
C ARG A 17 -5.87 16.90 -4.58
N TRP A 18 -6.57 18.02 -4.49
CA TRP A 18 -8.03 18.04 -4.67
C TRP A 18 -8.47 17.33 -5.96
N ASP A 19 -7.92 17.74 -7.11
CA ASP A 19 -8.27 17.14 -8.41
C ASP A 19 -7.87 15.67 -8.51
N ASP A 20 -6.78 15.29 -7.87
CA ASP A 20 -6.32 13.90 -7.82
C ASP A 20 -7.30 13.03 -7.00
N ILE A 21 -7.75 13.52 -5.84
CA ILE A 21 -8.76 12.86 -5.00
C ILE A 21 -10.06 12.66 -5.79
N LEU A 22 -10.54 13.70 -6.48
CA LEU A 22 -11.73 13.60 -7.32
C LEU A 22 -11.56 12.57 -8.43
N ALA A 23 -10.40 12.56 -9.09
CA ALA A 23 -10.09 11.60 -10.15
C ALA A 23 -10.04 10.16 -9.62
N ALA A 24 -9.44 9.94 -8.43
CA ALA A 24 -9.41 8.63 -7.78
C ALA A 24 -10.82 8.12 -7.47
N VAL A 25 -11.65 8.92 -6.81
CA VAL A 25 -13.05 8.57 -6.51
C VAL A 25 -13.86 8.32 -7.78
N ALA A 26 -13.72 9.18 -8.79
CA ALA A 26 -14.39 9.02 -10.09
C ALA A 26 -13.97 7.71 -10.79
N SER A 27 -12.71 7.28 -10.65
CA SER A 27 -12.25 6.01 -11.22
C SER A 27 -12.88 4.79 -10.54
N VAL A 28 -13.12 4.85 -9.22
CA VAL A 28 -13.85 3.82 -8.47
C VAL A 28 -15.32 3.77 -8.90
N ARG A 29 -15.95 4.92 -9.12
CA ARG A 29 -17.35 4.98 -9.59
C ARG A 29 -17.54 4.38 -11.00
N ARG A 30 -16.50 4.41 -11.83
CA ARG A 30 -16.52 3.86 -13.22
C ARG A 30 -16.13 2.38 -13.32
N GLN A 31 -15.99 1.67 -12.19
CA GLN A 31 -15.62 0.26 -12.23
C GLN A 31 -16.72 -0.62 -12.86
N THR A 32 -16.33 -1.56 -13.71
CA THR A 32 -17.24 -2.56 -14.32
C THR A 32 -17.81 -3.52 -13.29
N LEU A 33 -17.06 -3.82 -12.22
CA LEU A 33 -17.57 -4.42 -10.99
C LEU A 33 -17.78 -3.29 -9.98
N PRO A 34 -19.02 -2.86 -9.69
CA PRO A 34 -19.27 -1.74 -8.80
C PRO A 34 -18.73 -1.98 -7.39
N ALA A 35 -18.09 -0.97 -6.81
CA ALA A 35 -17.77 -0.99 -5.39
C ALA A 35 -19.05 -0.90 -4.54
N LEU A 36 -19.11 -1.62 -3.42
CA LEU A 36 -20.18 -1.48 -2.43
C LEU A 36 -20.21 -0.06 -1.84
N GLU A 37 -19.04 0.48 -1.56
CA GLU A 37 -18.82 1.81 -1.01
C GLU A 37 -17.38 2.28 -1.29
N THR A 38 -17.20 3.60 -1.28
CA THR A 38 -15.89 4.26 -1.23
C THR A 38 -15.74 4.95 0.11
N LEU A 39 -14.70 4.62 0.86
CA LEU A 39 -14.37 5.19 2.16
C LEU A 39 -13.22 6.19 1.96
N LEU A 40 -13.56 7.48 1.99
CA LEU A 40 -12.60 8.56 1.84
C LEU A 40 -12.14 9.02 3.21
N VAL A 41 -10.98 8.53 3.65
CA VAL A 41 -10.48 8.78 5.00
C VAL A 41 -9.55 10.00 5.00
N VAL A 42 -9.92 11.01 5.75
CA VAL A 42 -9.18 12.29 5.84
C VAL A 42 -8.25 12.27 7.05
N ASP A 43 -6.95 12.41 6.80
CA ASP A 43 -5.93 12.33 7.83
C ASP A 43 -5.66 13.70 8.47
N HIS A 44 -6.31 14.00 9.60
CA HIS A 44 -6.10 15.18 10.43
C HIS A 44 -6.16 16.53 9.67
N ASN A 45 -7.11 16.65 8.74
CA ASN A 45 -7.37 17.87 7.98
C ASN A 45 -8.89 18.17 7.93
N ALA A 46 -9.41 18.85 8.95
CA ALA A 46 -10.84 19.13 9.07
C ALA A 46 -11.39 20.02 7.93
N ALA A 47 -10.57 20.92 7.38
CA ALA A 47 -11.00 21.77 6.25
C ALA A 47 -11.19 20.93 4.98
N LEU A 48 -10.27 20.01 4.69
CA LEU A 48 -10.40 19.05 3.59
C LEU A 48 -11.62 18.14 3.82
N GLY A 49 -11.83 17.67 5.06
CA GLY A 49 -12.99 16.84 5.41
C GLY A 49 -14.31 17.51 5.07
N ARG A 50 -14.52 18.73 5.54
CA ARG A 50 -15.75 19.50 5.23
C ARG A 50 -15.95 19.69 3.73
N ARG A 51 -14.89 20.09 3.00
CA ARG A 51 -14.98 20.27 1.55
C ARG A 51 -15.34 18.98 0.80
N LEU A 52 -14.86 17.83 1.28
CA LEU A 52 -15.22 16.52 0.70
C LEU A 52 -16.62 16.07 1.11
N GLU A 53 -17.09 16.42 2.31
CA GLU A 53 -18.48 16.20 2.72
C GLU A 53 -19.46 17.06 1.89
N GLU A 54 -19.10 18.32 1.55
CA GLU A 54 -19.85 19.15 0.63
C GLU A 54 -19.91 18.56 -0.79
N GLU A 55 -18.81 17.98 -1.27
CA GLU A 55 -18.71 17.38 -2.62
C GLU A 55 -19.45 16.02 -2.74
N TYR A 56 -19.39 15.22 -1.69
CA TYR A 56 -19.88 13.83 -1.71
C TYR A 56 -21.00 13.54 -0.74
N GLY A 57 -21.49 14.54 0.02
CA GLY A 57 -22.56 14.38 0.98
C GLY A 57 -23.89 13.93 0.38
N ASP A 58 -24.89 13.78 1.20
CA ASP A 58 -26.17 13.12 0.90
C ASP A 58 -26.81 13.56 -0.42
N GLY A 59 -26.88 12.63 -1.38
CA GLY A 59 -27.57 12.81 -2.66
C GLY A 59 -26.72 12.70 -3.92
N ALA A 60 -25.40 12.57 -3.84
CA ALA A 60 -24.57 12.37 -5.03
C ALA A 60 -24.90 11.02 -5.73
N PRO A 61 -25.27 11.00 -7.03
CA PRO A 61 -25.61 9.78 -7.74
C PRO A 61 -24.40 8.84 -7.86
N GLY A 62 -24.59 7.55 -7.60
CA GLY A 62 -23.57 6.52 -7.76
C GLY A 62 -23.19 5.81 -6.45
N ALA A 63 -22.09 5.05 -6.47
CA ALA A 63 -21.60 4.32 -5.31
C ALA A 63 -21.43 5.26 -4.10
N ARG A 64 -21.96 4.84 -2.94
CA ARG A 64 -21.93 5.65 -1.71
C ARG A 64 -20.50 5.97 -1.33
N VAL A 65 -20.14 7.26 -1.41
CA VAL A 65 -18.90 7.79 -0.84
C VAL A 65 -19.20 8.17 0.60
N ARG A 66 -18.37 7.72 1.52
CA ARG A 66 -18.43 8.10 2.93
C ARG A 66 -17.13 8.78 3.30
N VAL A 67 -17.21 10.02 3.73
CA VAL A 67 -16.07 10.77 4.23
C VAL A 67 -15.90 10.46 5.72
N LEU A 68 -14.70 10.10 6.12
CA LEU A 68 -14.37 9.68 7.48
C LEU A 68 -13.14 10.46 7.98
N ALA A 69 -13.17 10.95 9.20
CA ALA A 69 -11.96 11.46 9.85
C ALA A 69 -11.08 10.28 10.32
N ASN A 70 -9.76 10.39 10.15
CA ASN A 70 -8.83 9.41 10.73
C ASN A 70 -8.96 9.43 12.26
N ALA A 71 -9.43 8.31 12.83
CA ALA A 71 -9.62 8.16 14.27
C ALA A 71 -8.33 7.84 15.05
N GLY A 72 -7.25 7.46 14.34
CA GLY A 72 -5.96 7.10 14.92
C GLY A 72 -4.94 8.24 14.90
N PRO A 73 -3.66 7.95 15.19
CA PRO A 73 -2.58 8.92 15.03
C PRO A 73 -2.43 9.33 13.56
N ARG A 74 -1.80 10.50 13.32
CA ARG A 74 -1.50 10.96 11.98
C ARG A 74 -0.67 9.92 11.22
N GLY A 75 -1.03 9.68 9.94
CA GLY A 75 -0.28 8.81 9.03
C GLY A 75 -1.14 7.80 8.29
N LEU A 76 -0.61 7.32 7.16
CA LEU A 76 -1.30 6.47 6.19
C LEU A 76 -1.81 5.16 6.81
N SER A 77 -1.00 4.51 7.67
CA SER A 77 -1.38 3.26 8.34
C SER A 77 -2.63 3.42 9.21
N ALA A 78 -2.72 4.52 9.97
CA ALA A 78 -3.88 4.78 10.82
C ALA A 78 -5.12 5.15 9.98
N GLY A 79 -4.95 5.94 8.91
CA GLY A 79 -6.02 6.22 7.96
C GLY A 79 -6.58 4.95 7.32
N ARG A 80 -5.71 4.04 6.85
CA ARG A 80 -6.13 2.73 6.33
C ARG A 80 -6.87 1.89 7.39
N ASN A 81 -6.40 1.90 8.63
CA ASN A 81 -7.07 1.19 9.74
C ASN A 81 -8.45 1.76 10.03
N THR A 82 -8.64 3.07 9.97
CA THR A 82 -9.95 3.71 10.07
C THR A 82 -10.88 3.23 8.95
N GLY A 83 -10.37 3.15 7.71
CA GLY A 83 -11.11 2.60 6.57
C GLY A 83 -11.48 1.13 6.76
N ILE A 84 -10.54 0.28 7.23
CA ILE A 84 -10.78 -1.14 7.52
C ILE A 84 -11.90 -1.30 8.55
N ALA A 85 -11.86 -0.54 9.65
CA ALA A 85 -12.86 -0.61 10.71
C ALA A 85 -14.27 -0.19 10.25
N ALA A 86 -14.37 0.73 9.29
CA ALA A 86 -15.61 1.24 8.73
C ALA A 86 -16.15 0.41 7.54
N ALA A 87 -15.32 -0.49 6.98
CA ALA A 87 -15.62 -1.27 5.78
C ALA A 87 -16.75 -2.30 6.02
N ARG A 88 -17.71 -2.32 5.10
CA ARG A 88 -18.86 -3.24 5.10
C ARG A 88 -18.71 -4.37 4.07
N GLY A 89 -17.81 -4.22 3.12
CA GLY A 89 -17.53 -5.22 2.09
C GLY A 89 -16.83 -6.47 2.64
N GLU A 90 -16.95 -7.57 1.94
CA GLU A 90 -16.19 -8.80 2.19
C GLU A 90 -14.71 -8.59 1.95
N PHE A 91 -14.40 -7.72 0.98
CA PHE A 91 -13.04 -7.34 0.60
C PHE A 91 -12.83 -5.84 0.83
N VAL A 92 -11.63 -5.49 1.29
CA VAL A 92 -11.19 -4.09 1.43
C VAL A 92 -10.09 -3.85 0.41
N ALA A 93 -10.33 -2.96 -0.55
CA ALA A 93 -9.35 -2.54 -1.53
C ALA A 93 -8.80 -1.16 -1.17
N PHE A 94 -7.53 -0.92 -1.43
CA PHE A 94 -6.85 0.35 -1.19
C PHE A 94 -6.44 0.97 -2.52
N LEU A 95 -6.74 2.25 -2.68
CA LEU A 95 -6.33 3.09 -3.80
C LEU A 95 -5.73 4.37 -3.23
N ASP A 96 -4.53 4.75 -3.68
CA ASP A 96 -3.92 6.01 -3.24
C ASP A 96 -4.70 7.23 -3.80
N ASP A 97 -4.70 8.35 -3.08
CA ASP A 97 -5.42 9.59 -3.42
C ASP A 97 -4.89 10.29 -4.69
N ASP A 98 -3.74 9.86 -5.19
CA ASP A 98 -3.08 10.33 -6.41
C ASP A 98 -3.00 9.22 -7.49
N ALA A 99 -3.94 8.27 -7.44
CA ALA A 99 -4.01 7.17 -8.41
C ALA A 99 -5.40 7.05 -9.07
N VAL A 100 -5.41 6.63 -10.33
CA VAL A 100 -6.62 6.40 -11.14
C VAL A 100 -6.67 4.92 -11.52
N ALA A 101 -7.74 4.24 -11.16
CA ALA A 101 -7.94 2.84 -11.49
C ALA A 101 -8.51 2.67 -12.90
N GLU A 102 -8.03 1.65 -13.63
CA GLU A 102 -8.67 1.24 -14.89
C GLU A 102 -10.07 0.63 -14.65
N PRO A 103 -10.98 0.67 -15.65
CA PRO A 103 -12.38 0.26 -15.45
C PRO A 103 -12.58 -1.17 -14.93
N ASP A 104 -11.66 -2.08 -15.22
CA ASP A 104 -11.73 -3.48 -14.82
C ASP A 104 -10.89 -3.83 -13.57
N TRP A 105 -10.35 -2.84 -12.88
CA TRP A 105 -9.46 -3.04 -11.74
C TRP A 105 -10.10 -3.92 -10.65
N LEU A 106 -11.29 -3.57 -10.14
CA LEU A 106 -11.98 -4.38 -9.12
C LEU A 106 -12.39 -5.76 -9.65
N ARG A 107 -12.75 -5.87 -10.92
CA ARG A 107 -13.09 -7.15 -11.55
C ARG A 107 -11.90 -8.11 -11.54
N PHE A 108 -10.71 -7.64 -11.89
CA PHE A 108 -9.51 -8.47 -11.87
C PHE A 108 -9.04 -8.80 -10.45
N LEU A 109 -9.13 -7.86 -9.50
CA LEU A 109 -8.90 -8.17 -8.09
C LEU A 109 -9.86 -9.25 -7.59
N ALA A 110 -11.16 -9.15 -7.93
CA ALA A 110 -12.19 -10.12 -7.54
C ALA A 110 -11.87 -11.53 -8.03
N GLN A 111 -11.45 -11.68 -9.28
CA GLN A 111 -11.07 -12.99 -9.85
C GLN A 111 -9.92 -13.67 -9.10
N GLY A 112 -9.08 -12.91 -8.40
CA GLY A 112 -8.00 -13.47 -7.58
C GLY A 112 -8.50 -14.28 -6.38
N TYR A 113 -9.73 -14.04 -5.93
CA TYR A 113 -10.31 -14.67 -4.74
C TYR A 113 -11.14 -15.93 -5.01
N ASP A 114 -11.01 -16.55 -6.19
CA ASP A 114 -11.67 -17.82 -6.50
C ASP A 114 -11.20 -18.95 -5.56
N ASP A 115 -9.93 -18.92 -5.16
CA ASP A 115 -9.37 -19.79 -4.14
C ASP A 115 -9.59 -19.20 -2.74
N PRO A 116 -10.26 -19.92 -1.81
CA PRO A 116 -10.46 -19.47 -0.43
C PRO A 116 -9.18 -19.21 0.35
N ALA A 117 -8.07 -19.85 -0.03
CA ALA A 117 -6.75 -19.62 0.59
C ALA A 117 -6.19 -18.24 0.28
N VAL A 118 -6.69 -17.56 -0.77
CA VAL A 118 -6.22 -16.22 -1.14
C VAL A 118 -6.75 -15.19 -0.15
N GLN A 119 -5.82 -14.55 0.55
CA GLN A 119 -6.08 -13.54 1.57
C GLN A 119 -5.86 -12.11 1.08
N ALA A 120 -5.01 -11.93 0.05
CA ALA A 120 -4.78 -10.63 -0.57
C ALA A 120 -4.50 -10.76 -2.07
N VAL A 121 -4.95 -9.75 -2.82
CA VAL A 121 -4.67 -9.60 -4.26
C VAL A 121 -4.20 -8.18 -4.50
N GLY A 122 -2.99 -8.03 -5.05
CA GLY A 122 -2.45 -6.76 -5.54
C GLY A 122 -2.56 -6.66 -7.06
N GLY A 123 -2.43 -5.45 -7.56
CA GLY A 123 -2.42 -5.18 -8.99
C GLY A 123 -1.09 -4.58 -9.47
N ARG A 124 -1.11 -4.09 -10.71
CA ARG A 124 -0.03 -3.40 -11.38
C ARG A 124 -0.23 -1.90 -11.29
N THR A 125 0.76 -1.19 -10.77
CA THR A 125 0.77 0.27 -10.67
C THR A 125 1.70 0.85 -11.72
N LEU A 126 1.16 1.63 -12.64
CA LEU A 126 1.90 2.29 -13.71
C LEU A 126 2.16 3.76 -13.36
N PRO A 127 3.34 4.31 -13.69
CA PRO A 127 3.62 5.72 -13.44
C PRO A 127 2.92 6.62 -14.48
N ALA A 128 2.11 7.57 -14.03
CA ALA A 128 1.62 8.69 -14.81
C ALA A 128 2.55 9.89 -14.58
N TRP A 129 3.54 10.06 -15.45
CA TRP A 129 4.56 11.10 -15.34
C TRP A 129 3.98 12.48 -15.63
N ALA A 130 4.24 13.47 -14.75
CA ALA A 130 3.77 14.85 -14.96
C ALA A 130 4.33 15.48 -16.25
N SER A 131 5.54 15.08 -16.67
CA SER A 131 6.15 15.49 -17.95
C SER A 131 5.55 14.78 -19.18
N GLY A 132 4.51 13.93 -19.00
CA GLY A 132 3.88 13.12 -20.05
C GLY A 132 4.71 11.91 -20.49
N ARG A 133 5.95 11.78 -20.06
CA ARG A 133 6.85 10.67 -20.42
C ARG A 133 7.87 10.37 -19.31
N ARG A 134 8.34 9.13 -19.29
CA ARG A 134 9.44 8.73 -18.39
C ARG A 134 10.69 9.56 -18.67
N PRO A 135 11.35 10.11 -17.63
CA PRO A 135 12.68 10.73 -17.82
C PRO A 135 13.65 9.73 -18.43
N ALA A 136 14.39 10.12 -19.47
CA ALA A 136 15.24 9.20 -20.25
C ALA A 136 16.28 8.44 -19.41
N TRP A 137 16.71 9.04 -18.30
CA TRP A 137 17.68 8.46 -17.36
C TRP A 137 17.03 7.53 -16.32
N PHE A 138 15.67 7.54 -16.14
CA PHE A 138 15.00 6.82 -15.06
C PHE A 138 14.80 5.34 -15.46
N PRO A 139 15.43 4.37 -14.75
CA PRO A 139 15.33 2.96 -15.09
C PRO A 139 14.03 2.34 -14.54
N GLU A 140 13.37 1.53 -15.35
CA GLU A 140 12.13 0.81 -14.98
C GLU A 140 12.33 -0.14 -13.78
N GLU A 141 13.55 -0.59 -13.55
CA GLU A 141 13.93 -1.40 -12.39
C GLU A 141 13.69 -0.67 -11.08
N PHE A 142 13.68 0.67 -11.10
CA PHE A 142 13.49 1.53 -9.93
C PHE A 142 12.14 2.23 -9.88
N ASP A 143 11.12 1.79 -10.61
CA ASP A 143 9.77 2.37 -10.56
C ASP A 143 9.17 2.36 -9.16
N TRP A 144 9.62 1.46 -8.29
CA TRP A 144 9.25 1.46 -6.88
C TRP A 144 9.65 2.76 -6.14
N VAL A 145 10.64 3.50 -6.62
CA VAL A 145 11.03 4.82 -6.06
C VAL A 145 9.87 5.81 -6.13
N VAL A 146 9.07 5.71 -7.18
CA VAL A 146 7.87 6.54 -7.38
C VAL A 146 6.57 5.81 -7.01
N GLY A 147 6.65 4.68 -6.31
CA GLY A 147 5.49 3.93 -5.83
C GLY A 147 4.86 3.00 -6.85
N CYS A 148 5.56 2.68 -7.95
CA CYS A 148 5.03 1.90 -9.06
C CYS A 148 5.62 0.49 -9.16
N THR A 149 4.94 -0.36 -9.89
CA THR A 149 5.40 -1.72 -10.23
C THR A 149 6.65 -1.63 -11.08
N TYR A 150 7.72 -2.30 -10.67
CA TYR A 150 9.04 -2.21 -11.29
C TYR A 150 9.38 -3.43 -12.14
N ARG A 151 10.28 -3.24 -13.09
CA ARG A 151 10.80 -4.33 -13.94
C ARG A 151 11.49 -5.40 -13.08
N GLY A 152 11.11 -6.64 -13.30
CA GLY A 152 11.64 -7.81 -12.57
C GLY A 152 10.62 -8.47 -11.64
N LEU A 153 9.46 -7.85 -11.42
CA LEU A 153 8.32 -8.54 -10.84
C LEU A 153 7.75 -9.55 -11.84
N PRO A 154 7.20 -10.69 -11.38
CA PRO A 154 6.59 -11.67 -12.25
C PRO A 154 5.35 -11.08 -12.94
N ALA A 155 5.09 -11.52 -14.19
CA ALA A 155 3.92 -11.16 -14.97
C ALA A 155 2.78 -12.17 -14.78
N GLY A 156 1.55 -11.74 -15.09
CA GLY A 156 0.33 -12.55 -14.96
C GLY A 156 -0.19 -12.61 -13.53
N ARG A 157 -1.03 -13.62 -13.26
CA ARG A 157 -1.54 -13.88 -11.90
C ARG A 157 -0.61 -14.84 -11.18
N VAL A 158 0.15 -14.33 -10.22
CA VAL A 158 1.22 -15.08 -9.56
C VAL A 158 1.21 -14.92 -8.04
N ARG A 159 1.71 -15.95 -7.34
CA ARG A 159 1.92 -15.86 -5.90
C ARG A 159 3.08 -14.93 -5.58
N VAL A 160 2.89 -14.09 -4.58
CA VAL A 160 3.89 -13.13 -4.10
C VAL A 160 4.02 -13.21 -2.57
N ARG A 161 5.11 -12.67 -2.04
CA ARG A 161 5.29 -12.54 -0.59
C ARG A 161 4.48 -11.40 0.00
N ASN A 162 4.38 -10.30 -0.73
CA ASN A 162 3.63 -9.10 -0.33
C ASN A 162 3.07 -8.37 -1.54
N VAL A 163 1.98 -7.67 -1.34
CA VAL A 163 1.35 -6.77 -2.31
C VAL A 163 1.80 -5.32 -2.09
N LEU A 164 1.59 -4.43 -3.07
CA LEU A 164 1.89 -3.00 -2.96
C LEU A 164 0.67 -2.27 -2.38
N GLY A 165 0.85 -1.54 -1.28
CA GLY A 165 -0.22 -1.00 -0.46
C GLY A 165 -1.18 -0.02 -1.15
N GLY A 166 -0.73 0.72 -2.18
CA GLY A 166 -1.58 1.64 -2.96
C GLY A 166 -2.41 0.97 -4.07
N ASN A 167 -2.20 -0.33 -4.31
CA ASN A 167 -2.94 -1.14 -5.27
C ASN A 167 -3.07 -2.58 -4.73
N ALA A 168 -3.84 -2.73 -3.69
CA ALA A 168 -4.04 -4.03 -3.06
C ALA A 168 -5.45 -4.16 -2.50
N SER A 169 -5.92 -5.40 -2.41
CA SER A 169 -7.12 -5.75 -1.68
C SER A 169 -6.84 -6.91 -0.74
N PHE A 170 -7.64 -7.00 0.32
CA PHE A 170 -7.55 -8.06 1.32
C PHE A 170 -8.95 -8.59 1.64
N ARG A 171 -9.06 -9.88 1.99
CA ARG A 171 -10.25 -10.33 2.71
C ARG A 171 -10.37 -9.55 4.02
N ARG A 172 -11.56 -9.06 4.37
CA ARG A 172 -11.75 -8.33 5.63
C ARG A 172 -11.40 -9.20 6.83
N SER A 173 -11.70 -10.50 6.78
CA SER A 173 -11.30 -11.48 7.79
C SER A 173 -9.78 -11.63 7.98
N ALA A 174 -8.96 -11.27 6.99
CA ALA A 174 -7.51 -11.25 7.14
C ALA A 174 -7.06 -10.24 8.21
N PHE A 175 -7.78 -9.14 8.36
CA PHE A 175 -7.50 -8.14 9.40
C PHE A 175 -7.96 -8.61 10.79
N ASP A 176 -8.98 -9.47 10.87
CA ASP A 176 -9.38 -10.08 12.14
C ASP A 176 -8.29 -11.02 12.66
N ALA A 177 -7.63 -11.75 11.74
CA ALA A 177 -6.57 -12.70 12.08
C ALA A 177 -5.21 -12.03 12.33
N ALA A 178 -4.83 -11.07 11.48
CA ALA A 178 -3.50 -10.47 11.51
C ALA A 178 -3.46 -9.09 12.18
N GLY A 179 -4.59 -8.45 12.46
CA GLY A 179 -4.70 -7.05 12.82
C GLY A 179 -4.53 -6.12 11.64
N GLY A 180 -4.70 -4.82 11.86
CA GLY A 180 -4.52 -3.78 10.84
C GLY A 180 -3.05 -3.46 10.53
N PHE A 181 -2.83 -2.36 9.81
CA PHE A 181 -1.49 -1.83 9.54
C PHE A 181 -0.82 -1.33 10.82
N ALA A 182 0.48 -1.60 10.97
CA ALA A 182 1.26 -1.11 12.10
C ALA A 182 1.49 0.41 12.00
N THR A 183 1.03 1.18 12.98
CA THR A 183 1.11 2.66 12.97
C THR A 183 2.50 3.21 13.28
N GLY A 184 3.45 2.37 13.68
CA GLY A 184 4.86 2.77 13.91
C GLY A 184 5.77 2.55 12.70
N ILE A 185 5.23 2.09 11.56
CA ILE A 185 5.94 1.82 10.31
C ILE A 185 5.18 2.53 9.19
N GLY A 186 5.89 3.06 8.19
CA GLY A 186 5.28 3.73 7.06
C GLY A 186 5.36 5.25 7.11
N ARG A 187 4.52 5.93 6.31
CA ARG A 187 4.50 7.40 6.19
C ARG A 187 3.68 8.02 7.32
N ASP A 188 4.34 8.77 8.17
CA ASP A 188 3.76 9.49 9.32
C ASP A 188 3.72 11.03 9.14
N GLY A 189 3.99 11.52 7.93
CA GLY A 189 4.15 12.96 7.66
C GLY A 189 5.51 13.52 8.07
N GLY A 190 6.42 12.70 8.58
CA GLY A 190 7.78 13.08 8.91
C GLY A 190 8.67 13.35 7.68
N ARG A 191 9.86 13.91 7.91
CA ARG A 191 10.83 14.28 6.86
C ARG A 191 11.34 13.09 6.03
N ARG A 192 11.10 11.86 6.45
CA ARG A 192 11.61 10.64 5.78
C ARG A 192 10.45 9.80 5.27
N PRO A 193 10.40 9.53 3.95
CA PRO A 193 9.39 8.68 3.35
C PRO A 193 9.71 7.20 3.63
N LEU A 194 9.51 6.75 4.86
CA LEU A 194 9.62 5.34 5.22
C LEU A 194 8.43 4.59 4.61
N GLY A 195 8.62 3.32 4.29
CA GLY A 195 7.59 2.41 3.77
C GLY A 195 7.76 1.03 4.37
N GLY A 196 6.98 0.05 3.89
CA GLY A 196 7.07 -1.35 4.31
C GLY A 196 5.98 -1.79 5.28
N GLU A 197 4.99 -0.93 5.55
CA GLU A 197 3.82 -1.26 6.36
C GLU A 197 3.00 -2.41 5.76
N GLU A 198 2.85 -2.44 4.44
CA GLU A 198 2.20 -3.53 3.73
C GLU A 198 3.02 -4.82 3.77
N THR A 199 4.34 -4.71 3.67
CA THR A 199 5.23 -5.88 3.77
C THR A 199 5.17 -6.50 5.16
N GLU A 200 5.17 -5.69 6.21
CA GLU A 200 5.02 -6.12 7.60
C GLU A 200 3.67 -6.83 7.80
N LEU A 201 2.57 -6.20 7.35
CA LEU A 201 1.24 -6.79 7.41
C LEU A 201 1.17 -8.14 6.69
N CYS A 202 1.70 -8.24 5.48
CA CYS A 202 1.70 -9.49 4.70
C CYS A 202 2.49 -10.61 5.39
N ILE A 203 3.64 -10.29 6.02
CA ILE A 203 4.43 -11.27 6.78
C ILE A 203 3.65 -11.72 8.03
N ARG A 204 3.00 -10.81 8.74
CA ARG A 204 2.19 -11.11 9.92
C ARG A 204 0.97 -11.93 9.54
N LEU A 205 0.31 -11.63 8.43
CA LEU A 205 -0.81 -12.39 7.89
C LEU A 205 -0.42 -13.83 7.54
N ALA A 206 0.71 -14.02 6.86
CA ALA A 206 1.20 -15.36 6.52
C ALA A 206 1.56 -16.22 7.76
N ARG A 207 1.85 -15.56 8.91
CA ARG A 207 2.06 -16.25 10.19
C ARG A 207 0.74 -16.55 10.90
N ALA A 208 -0.22 -15.66 10.84
CA ALA A 208 -1.51 -15.78 11.52
C ALA A 208 -2.45 -16.76 10.82
N VAL A 209 -2.34 -16.89 9.49
CA VAL A 209 -3.19 -17.76 8.67
C VAL A 209 -2.29 -18.75 7.92
N PRO A 210 -2.09 -19.97 8.46
CA PRO A 210 -1.31 -21.02 7.78
C PRO A 210 -1.92 -21.35 6.40
N GLY A 211 -1.08 -21.38 5.38
CA GLY A 211 -1.54 -21.62 4.01
C GLY A 211 -2.08 -20.38 3.28
N ALA A 212 -2.06 -19.20 3.92
CA ALA A 212 -2.45 -17.94 3.26
C ALA A 212 -1.71 -17.71 1.95
N VAL A 213 -2.45 -17.43 0.89
CA VAL A 213 -1.93 -17.10 -0.43
C VAL A 213 -2.11 -15.61 -0.67
N LEU A 214 -1.04 -14.96 -1.16
CA LEU A 214 -1.05 -13.57 -1.61
C LEU A 214 -0.75 -13.59 -3.11
N LEU A 215 -1.55 -12.89 -3.89
CA LEU A 215 -1.42 -12.83 -5.35
C LEU A 215 -1.12 -11.42 -5.83
N VAL A 216 -0.50 -11.31 -6.99
CA VAL A 216 -0.57 -10.14 -7.85
C VAL A 216 -1.21 -10.57 -9.16
N ASP A 217 -2.16 -9.77 -9.67
CA ASP A 217 -2.72 -9.91 -11.01
C ASP A 217 -2.38 -8.63 -11.79
N ASP A 218 -1.51 -8.73 -12.78
CA ASP A 218 -1.01 -7.57 -13.53
C ASP A 218 -2.05 -6.91 -14.44
N ARG A 219 -3.24 -7.52 -14.59
CA ARG A 219 -4.40 -6.93 -15.26
C ARG A 219 -5.16 -5.93 -14.40
N ALA A 220 -5.03 -6.01 -13.06
CA ALA A 220 -5.62 -5.05 -12.14
C ALA A 220 -4.76 -3.77 -12.08
N VAL A 221 -4.96 -2.87 -13.05
CA VAL A 221 -4.08 -1.73 -13.31
C VAL A 221 -4.60 -0.46 -12.65
N ILE A 222 -3.69 0.29 -12.03
CA ILE A 222 -3.89 1.69 -11.66
C ILE A 222 -2.75 2.56 -12.24
N HIS A 223 -3.04 3.84 -12.48
CA HIS A 223 -2.09 4.86 -12.89
C HIS A 223 -1.83 5.80 -11.72
N HIS A 224 -0.60 5.77 -11.19
CA HIS A 224 -0.19 6.59 -10.06
C HIS A 224 0.53 7.85 -10.55
N LYS A 225 0.07 9.03 -10.15
CA LYS A 225 0.63 10.32 -10.53
C LYS A 225 2.04 10.49 -9.96
N VAL A 226 2.97 10.79 -10.84
CA VAL A 226 4.35 11.13 -10.49
C VAL A 226 4.55 12.63 -10.66
N PRO A 227 4.53 13.42 -9.57
CA PRO A 227 4.67 14.86 -9.66
C PRO A 227 6.10 15.26 -10.08
N PRO A 228 6.32 16.48 -10.64
CA PRO A 228 7.61 16.91 -11.20
C PRO A 228 8.77 16.80 -10.20
N GLY A 229 8.50 17.00 -8.92
CA GLY A 229 9.52 16.86 -7.87
C GLY A 229 10.08 15.44 -7.74
N ARG A 230 9.26 14.41 -8.07
CA ARG A 230 9.69 13.00 -8.03
C ARG A 230 10.41 12.55 -9.30
N GLU A 231 10.36 13.31 -10.37
CA GLU A 231 11.10 13.07 -11.62
C GLU A 231 12.58 13.49 -11.54
N ARG A 232 13.00 14.12 -10.44
CA ARG A 232 14.36 14.62 -10.24
C ARG A 232 15.30 13.54 -9.70
N PHE A 233 16.53 13.51 -10.18
CA PHE A 233 17.55 12.57 -9.73
C PHE A 233 17.84 12.66 -8.23
N ALA A 234 17.76 13.86 -7.65
CA ALA A 234 17.91 14.06 -6.21
C ALA A 234 16.85 13.31 -5.40
N TYR A 235 15.57 13.34 -5.85
CA TYR A 235 14.50 12.58 -5.23
C TYR A 235 14.75 11.06 -5.34
N PHE A 236 15.11 10.58 -6.54
CA PHE A 236 15.45 9.18 -6.80
C PHE A 236 16.49 8.66 -5.79
N ARG A 237 17.62 9.37 -5.65
CA ARG A 237 18.69 9.00 -4.73
C ARG A 237 18.23 9.01 -3.26
N THR A 238 17.50 10.06 -2.85
CA THR A 238 17.01 10.19 -1.47
C THR A 238 16.02 9.09 -1.13
N ARG A 239 15.12 8.76 -2.08
CA ARG A 239 14.14 7.70 -1.86
C ARG A 239 14.77 6.30 -1.85
N ALA A 240 15.77 6.07 -2.71
CA ALA A 240 16.54 4.82 -2.69
C ALA A 240 17.27 4.64 -1.35
N TYR A 241 17.87 5.71 -0.80
CA TYR A 241 18.49 5.68 0.53
C TYR A 241 17.47 5.40 1.64
N ALA A 242 16.30 6.05 1.60
CA ALA A 242 15.24 5.84 2.58
C ALA A 242 14.69 4.41 2.55
N GLU A 243 14.63 3.78 1.38
CA GLU A 243 14.24 2.37 1.24
C GLU A 243 15.22 1.44 1.96
N GLY A 244 16.52 1.70 1.85
CA GLY A 244 17.53 0.98 2.61
C GLY A 244 17.32 1.08 4.12
N LEU A 245 17.02 2.27 4.64
CA LEU A 245 16.65 2.46 6.06
C LEU A 245 15.41 1.66 6.44
N SER A 246 14.34 1.71 5.62
CA SER A 246 13.11 0.96 5.86
C SER A 246 13.35 -0.55 5.91
N LYS A 247 14.13 -1.08 4.99
CA LYS A 247 14.50 -2.52 4.97
C LYS A 247 15.28 -2.95 6.21
N ALA A 248 16.16 -2.10 6.73
CA ALA A 248 16.85 -2.40 7.99
C ALA A 248 15.88 -2.47 9.19
N LEU A 249 14.85 -1.60 9.21
CA LEU A 249 13.80 -1.63 10.25
C LEU A 249 12.92 -2.88 10.13
N VAL A 250 12.45 -3.21 8.93
CA VAL A 250 11.62 -4.41 8.68
C VAL A 250 12.41 -5.68 9.03
N ALA A 251 13.66 -5.79 8.61
CA ALA A 251 14.50 -6.94 8.92
C ALA A 251 14.65 -7.18 10.43
N ARG A 252 14.61 -6.12 11.24
CA ARG A 252 14.62 -6.23 12.71
C ARG A 252 13.30 -6.72 13.29
N SER A 253 12.17 -6.27 12.76
CA SER A 253 10.84 -6.61 13.29
C SER A 253 10.43 -8.04 12.96
N VAL A 254 10.82 -8.56 11.78
CA VAL A 254 10.35 -9.87 11.28
C VAL A 254 11.44 -10.92 11.10
N GLY A 255 12.73 -10.56 11.30
CA GLY A 255 13.90 -11.42 11.10
C GLY A 255 14.50 -11.30 9.69
N ALA A 256 15.84 -11.21 9.62
CA ALA A 256 16.59 -10.90 8.39
C ALA A 256 16.42 -11.96 7.27
N GLY A 257 16.32 -13.24 7.61
CA GLY A 257 16.26 -14.32 6.60
C GLY A 257 15.02 -14.26 5.71
N ARG A 258 13.86 -13.93 6.27
CA ARG A 258 12.59 -13.85 5.53
C ARG A 258 12.33 -12.48 4.90
N GLY A 259 12.99 -11.46 5.41
CA GLY A 259 12.82 -10.08 4.94
C GLY A 259 13.48 -9.78 3.59
N LEU A 260 14.47 -10.60 3.14
CA LEU A 260 15.35 -10.25 2.03
C LEU A 260 15.39 -11.28 0.87
N GLU A 261 14.55 -12.33 0.89
CA GLU A 261 14.60 -13.39 -0.12
C GLU A 261 14.24 -12.89 -1.54
N THR A 262 13.23 -12.04 -1.65
CA THR A 262 12.80 -11.46 -2.94
C THR A 262 13.86 -10.51 -3.50
N GLU A 263 14.62 -9.84 -2.63
CA GLU A 263 15.68 -8.90 -2.99
C GLU A 263 16.88 -9.59 -3.64
N ARG A 264 17.14 -10.86 -3.31
CA ARG A 264 18.27 -11.59 -3.88
C ARG A 264 18.18 -11.73 -5.39
N ARG A 265 17.01 -12.17 -5.92
CA ARG A 265 16.79 -12.24 -7.38
C ARG A 265 16.89 -10.87 -8.04
N TYR A 266 16.31 -9.86 -7.40
CA TYR A 266 16.34 -8.51 -7.90
C TYR A 266 17.76 -7.96 -8.00
N THR A 267 18.57 -8.07 -6.93
CA THR A 267 19.93 -7.56 -6.87
C THR A 267 20.92 -8.35 -7.73
N THR A 268 20.75 -9.69 -7.86
CA THR A 268 21.72 -10.54 -8.57
C THR A 268 21.41 -10.74 -10.05
N ARG A 269 20.17 -10.54 -10.49
CA ARG A 269 19.75 -10.78 -11.89
C ARG A 269 19.14 -9.54 -12.54
N VAL A 270 18.18 -8.89 -11.90
CA VAL A 270 17.41 -7.80 -12.52
C VAL A 270 18.27 -6.55 -12.68
N LEU A 271 18.95 -6.12 -11.62
CA LEU A 271 19.77 -4.91 -11.65
C LEU A 271 21.00 -5.05 -12.55
N PRO A 272 21.81 -6.13 -12.53
CA PRO A 272 22.90 -6.30 -13.49
C PRO A 272 22.43 -6.32 -14.95
N ALA A 273 21.31 -7.02 -15.24
CA ALA A 273 20.71 -6.98 -16.56
C ALA A 273 20.22 -5.58 -16.97
N GLY A 274 19.75 -4.78 -16.02
CA GLY A 274 19.39 -3.37 -16.24
C GLY A 274 20.60 -2.51 -16.62
N VAL A 275 21.69 -2.65 -15.89
CA VAL A 275 22.98 -1.98 -16.22
C VAL A 275 23.44 -2.38 -17.62
N ALA A 276 23.46 -3.68 -17.94
CA ALA A 276 23.88 -4.18 -19.25
C ALA A 276 22.99 -3.63 -20.38
N ARG A 277 21.67 -3.54 -20.18
CA ARG A 277 20.74 -2.88 -21.14
C ARG A 277 21.08 -1.41 -21.32
N GLY A 278 21.31 -0.69 -20.23
CA GLY A 278 21.68 0.73 -20.27
C GLY A 278 23.00 0.97 -21.04
N LEU A 279 24.00 0.15 -20.79
CA LEU A 279 25.27 0.23 -21.51
C LEU A 279 25.12 -0.13 -23.00
N ARG A 280 24.37 -1.18 -23.32
CA ARG A 280 24.05 -1.52 -24.71
C ARG A 280 23.33 -0.37 -25.42
N ASP A 281 22.34 0.24 -24.78
CA ASP A 281 21.61 1.36 -25.35
C ASP A 281 22.51 2.59 -25.54
N PHE A 282 23.48 2.80 -24.67
CA PHE A 282 24.50 3.85 -24.82
C PHE A 282 25.38 3.60 -26.05
N VAL A 283 25.90 2.37 -26.22
CA VAL A 283 26.72 1.99 -27.40
C VAL A 283 25.94 2.13 -28.70
N LEU A 284 24.62 1.85 -28.65
CA LEU A 284 23.70 2.00 -29.78
C LEU A 284 23.17 3.43 -29.97
N ALA A 285 23.76 4.42 -29.30
CA ALA A 285 23.37 5.83 -29.31
C ALA A 285 21.88 6.08 -29.00
N ARG A 286 21.24 5.19 -28.24
CA ARG A 286 19.85 5.36 -27.78
C ARG A 286 19.80 6.34 -26.60
N PRO A 287 18.83 7.29 -26.59
CA PRO A 287 18.74 8.30 -25.54
C PRO A 287 18.64 7.71 -24.14
N GLY A 288 19.41 8.28 -23.20
CA GLY A 288 19.33 7.94 -21.78
C GLY A 288 19.98 6.62 -21.36
N GLY A 289 20.63 5.87 -22.28
CA GLY A 289 21.26 4.58 -21.97
C GLY A 289 22.28 4.67 -20.83
N ALA A 290 23.28 5.53 -20.94
CA ALA A 290 24.28 5.78 -19.89
C ALA A 290 23.61 6.26 -18.58
N GLY A 291 22.65 7.19 -18.70
CA GLY A 291 21.91 7.71 -17.54
C GLY A 291 21.19 6.62 -16.76
N ARG A 292 20.54 5.66 -17.44
CA ARG A 292 19.87 4.52 -16.77
C ARG A 292 20.86 3.60 -16.07
N ALA A 293 21.99 3.27 -16.70
CA ALA A 293 23.03 2.46 -16.07
C ALA A 293 23.59 3.15 -14.81
N CYS A 294 23.95 4.43 -14.91
CA CYS A 294 24.42 5.23 -13.77
C CYS A 294 23.38 5.34 -12.66
N ALA A 295 22.08 5.52 -13.00
CA ALA A 295 21.01 5.58 -12.03
C ALA A 295 20.85 4.27 -11.26
N ILE A 296 20.92 3.11 -11.93
CA ILE A 296 20.86 1.80 -11.25
C ILE A 296 22.01 1.68 -10.24
N VAL A 297 23.25 1.95 -10.64
CA VAL A 297 24.42 1.86 -9.75
C VAL A 297 24.28 2.79 -8.55
N THR A 298 23.91 4.06 -8.82
CA THR A 298 23.69 5.06 -7.75
C THR A 298 22.57 4.66 -6.81
N GLY A 299 21.46 4.13 -7.34
CA GLY A 299 20.31 3.67 -6.54
C GLY A 299 20.69 2.51 -5.62
N VAL A 300 21.46 1.54 -6.13
CA VAL A 300 21.98 0.43 -5.31
C VAL A 300 22.91 0.95 -4.21
N ALA A 301 23.86 1.81 -4.55
CA ALA A 301 24.79 2.39 -3.56
C ALA A 301 24.03 3.18 -2.48
N ALA A 302 23.05 3.99 -2.87
CA ALA A 302 22.21 4.74 -1.94
C ALA A 302 21.41 3.81 -1.00
N ALA A 303 20.77 2.77 -1.54
CA ALA A 303 20.02 1.80 -0.74
C ALA A 303 20.91 1.01 0.22
N ALA A 304 22.09 0.58 -0.24
CA ALA A 304 23.09 -0.10 0.60
C ALA A 304 23.57 0.81 1.76
N GLY A 305 23.89 2.08 1.47
CA GLY A 305 24.27 3.07 2.48
C GLY A 305 23.15 3.32 3.50
N GLY A 306 21.91 3.42 3.04
CA GLY A 306 20.73 3.52 3.91
C GLY A 306 20.57 2.31 4.83
N TYR A 307 20.68 1.11 4.28
CA TYR A 307 20.60 -0.13 5.04
C TYR A 307 21.71 -0.23 6.10
N ALA A 308 22.97 0.00 5.71
CA ALA A 308 24.11 -0.02 6.63
C ALA A 308 23.92 0.96 7.80
N ARG A 309 23.48 2.20 7.51
CA ARG A 309 23.20 3.20 8.56
C ARG A 309 22.04 2.78 9.45
N GLY A 310 20.97 2.19 8.88
CA GLY A 310 19.83 1.64 9.65
C GLY A 310 20.26 0.51 10.57
N ALA A 311 21.09 -0.41 10.08
CA ALA A 311 21.64 -1.54 10.84
C ALA A 311 22.57 -1.10 11.98
N LEU A 312 23.43 -0.09 11.75
CA LEU A 312 24.33 0.47 12.77
C LEU A 312 23.55 1.17 13.90
N ARG A 313 22.57 2.00 13.57
CA ARG A 313 21.69 2.63 14.58
C ARG A 313 20.93 1.61 15.41
N ALA A 314 20.66 0.47 14.85
CA ALA A 314 19.99 -0.63 15.49
C ALA A 314 20.82 -1.29 16.59
N ARG A 315 22.15 -1.30 16.45
CA ARG A 315 23.07 -1.86 17.45
C ARG A 315 23.26 -0.90 18.64
N GLY A 316 22.99 0.39 18.47
CA GLY A 316 23.15 1.43 19.49
C GLY A 316 21.94 1.65 20.42
N GLY A 317 21.00 0.70 20.56
CA GLY A 317 20.09 0.64 21.71
C GLY A 317 18.76 1.39 21.61
N ALA A 318 18.18 1.67 20.43
CA ALA A 318 16.78 2.07 20.36
C ALA A 318 15.85 0.86 20.56
N PRO A 319 14.84 0.91 21.47
CA PRO A 319 13.95 -0.21 21.73
C PRO A 319 13.17 -0.58 20.45
N PRO A 320 12.80 -1.88 20.28
CA PRO A 320 11.97 -2.30 19.15
C PRO A 320 10.63 -1.58 19.20
N VAL A 321 10.17 -1.12 18.04
CA VAL A 321 8.82 -0.56 17.90
C VAL A 321 7.81 -1.62 18.34
N ARG A 322 7.17 -1.43 19.51
CA ARG A 322 6.11 -2.31 19.99
C ARG A 322 4.89 -2.11 19.08
N VAL A 323 4.59 -3.10 18.27
CA VAL A 323 3.31 -3.18 17.57
C VAL A 323 2.24 -3.39 18.63
N ARG A 324 1.48 -2.35 18.97
CA ARG A 324 0.27 -2.51 19.78
C ARG A 324 -0.75 -3.21 18.89
N ALA A 325 -1.12 -4.44 19.23
CA ALA A 325 -2.31 -5.07 18.70
C ALA A 325 -3.50 -4.14 18.98
N GLY A 326 -4.27 -3.81 17.95
CA GLY A 326 -5.51 -3.04 18.11
C GLY A 326 -6.45 -3.74 19.09
N PRO A 327 -7.39 -3.01 19.72
CA PRO A 327 -8.32 -3.59 20.68
C PRO A 327 -9.07 -4.73 20.00
N ARG A 328 -9.02 -5.91 20.60
CA ARG A 328 -9.87 -7.05 20.23
C ARG A 328 -11.32 -6.59 20.43
N GLY A 329 -12.14 -6.62 19.39
CA GLY A 329 -13.55 -6.32 19.45
C GLY A 329 -14.19 -7.12 20.59
N GLY A 330 -14.74 -6.42 21.58
CA GLY A 330 -15.38 -7.02 22.73
C GLY A 330 -16.56 -7.89 22.29
N ALA A 331 -16.44 -9.19 22.49
CA ALA A 331 -17.57 -10.11 22.39
C ALA A 331 -18.62 -9.67 23.42
N GLY A 332 -19.78 -9.21 22.92
CA GLY A 332 -20.91 -8.83 23.75
C GLY A 332 -21.31 -9.96 24.67
N ARG A 333 -21.08 -9.80 25.95
CA ARG A 333 -21.73 -10.63 26.99
C ARG A 333 -23.23 -10.40 26.92
N ARG A 334 -23.95 -11.40 26.42
CA ARG A 334 -25.39 -11.51 26.66
C ARG A 334 -25.59 -11.77 28.13
N GLY A 335 -26.09 -10.75 28.86
CA GLY A 335 -26.57 -10.90 30.23
C GLY A 335 -27.86 -11.70 30.24
N GLY A 336 -27.81 -12.92 30.76
CA GLY A 336 -28.98 -13.70 31.13
C GLY A 336 -29.51 -13.15 32.46
N GLY A 337 -30.65 -12.46 32.41
CA GLY A 337 -31.43 -12.13 33.61
C GLY A 337 -32.15 -13.35 34.12
N GLY A 338 -31.73 -13.89 35.27
CA GLY A 338 -32.45 -14.86 36.06
C GLY A 338 -33.07 -14.16 37.27
N GLY A 339 -34.35 -13.86 37.19
CA GLY A 339 -35.14 -13.41 38.33
C GLY A 339 -35.39 -14.57 39.31
N GLY A 340 -34.93 -14.43 40.53
CA GLY A 340 -35.25 -15.29 41.67
C GLY A 340 -35.87 -14.47 42.77
N SER A 341 -37.20 -14.46 42.85
CA SER A 341 -37.98 -13.99 43.97
C SER A 341 -37.83 -14.93 45.18
N ARG A 342 -37.44 -14.42 46.35
CA ARG A 342 -37.62 -15.07 47.64
C ARG A 342 -38.63 -14.29 48.46
N PRO A 343 -39.61 -15.00 49.12
CA PRO A 343 -40.50 -14.35 50.07
C PRO A 343 -39.82 -14.27 51.45
N GLY A 344 -39.97 -13.14 52.14
CA GLY A 344 -39.62 -12.93 53.53
C GLY A 344 -40.76 -13.27 54.44
N PRO A 345 -40.47 -13.71 55.66
CA PRO A 345 -41.48 -13.99 56.68
C PRO A 345 -41.72 -12.80 57.61
N GLY A 346 -42.88 -12.73 58.17
CA GLY A 346 -43.30 -11.91 59.30
C GLY A 346 -44.36 -10.89 59.00
#